data_ac7160ba478352ad8ced4c69e1f77130
#
_entry.id   ac7160ba478352ad8ced4c69e1f77130
#
_cell.length_a   1.000
_cell.length_b   1.000
_cell.length_c   1.000
_cell.angle_alpha   90.00
_cell.angle_beta   90.00
_cell.angle_gamma   90.00
#
_symmetry.space_group_name_H-M   'P 1'
#
loop_
_entity.id
_entity.type
_entity.pdbx_description
1 polymer ?
#
loop_
_entity_poly.entity_id
_entity_poly.type
_entity_poly.pdbx_seq_one_letter_code
_entity_poly.pdbx_strand_id
1 'polypeptide(L)'
;KSAGCCQSAGRRQAAREEGIGTSGDGLVSTRRVITAGLVALTLAAGVSAQDYFQFQRRFQRVAPKFATSTSFDGSFNFCRLYYTSDRSEYGGQGWWTDYPAADANFMIRLAELTKTRVSQDPDGEPNHVVVSADSPELFDCPFVTIEDAGTALFTPAEVQGLRAYLLKGGFLWSDDFW
;
A
#
# COMPACT_ATOMS: atom_id res chain seq x y z
N LYS A 1 -10.05 60.77 42.35
CA LYS A 1 -9.06 61.86 42.22
C LYS A 1 -8.58 61.87 40.81
N SER A 2 -9.15 62.69 40.06
CA SER A 2 -8.79 63.99 39.51
C SER A 2 -7.97 63.80 38.23
N ALA A 3 -8.62 64.09 37.10
CA ALA A 3 -8.65 65.39 36.45
C ALA A 3 -7.42 65.55 35.56
N GLY A 4 -7.46 65.92 34.39
CA GLY A 4 -8.17 66.83 33.52
C GLY A 4 -7.43 66.84 32.21
N CYS A 5 -8.05 67.08 31.20
CA CYS A 5 -8.52 68.28 30.57
C CYS A 5 -7.60 68.84 29.47
N CYS A 6 -8.23 69.06 28.29
CA CYS A 6 -8.14 70.16 27.36
C CYS A 6 -7.17 70.07 26.17
N GLN A 7 -7.74 70.00 25.00
CA GLN A 7 -7.92 71.07 23.99
C GLN A 7 -6.64 71.45 23.25
N SER A 8 -6.56 71.75 21.98
CA SER A 8 -7.49 72.16 20.94
C SER A 8 -6.73 72.31 19.59
N ALA A 9 -7.44 72.10 18.55
CA ALA A 9 -7.44 72.85 17.28
C ALA A 9 -6.14 73.15 16.49
N GLY A 10 -6.21 72.75 15.23
CA GLY A 10 -5.30 73.29 14.21
C GLY A 10 -5.61 72.70 12.82
N ARG A 11 -6.68 73.26 12.25
CA ARG A 11 -7.09 73.18 10.82
C ARG A 11 -5.97 73.75 9.94
N ARG A 12 -5.51 73.02 8.92
CA ARG A 12 -5.21 73.63 7.59
C ARG A 12 -5.38 72.57 6.49
N GLN A 13 -6.30 72.88 5.61
CA GLN A 13 -6.45 72.36 4.25
C GLN A 13 -5.24 72.76 3.41
N ALA A 14 -4.74 71.84 2.63
CA ALA A 14 -4.09 72.11 1.36
C ALA A 14 -4.46 71.01 0.37
N ALA A 15 -4.99 71.45 -0.71
CA ALA A 15 -5.50 70.69 -1.82
C ALA A 15 -4.41 70.16 -2.73
N ARG A 16 -4.80 69.08 -3.43
CA ARG A 16 -4.53 68.80 -4.84
C ARG A 16 -3.10 68.37 -5.25
N GLU A 17 -3.03 67.12 -5.71
CA GLU A 17 -2.69 66.93 -7.14
C GLU A 17 -3.13 65.54 -7.58
N GLU A 18 -3.99 65.51 -8.58
CA GLU A 18 -4.34 64.34 -9.37
C GLU A 18 -3.12 63.95 -10.19
N GLY A 19 -2.52 62.80 -9.86
CA GLY A 19 -1.56 62.10 -10.69
C GLY A 19 -2.26 60.95 -11.38
N ILE A 20 -2.61 61.13 -12.64
CA ILE A 20 -2.98 60.09 -13.57
C ILE A 20 -1.74 59.19 -13.73
N GLY A 21 -1.63 58.11 -12.96
CA GLY A 21 -0.60 57.08 -13.05
C GLY A 21 -1.14 55.84 -13.75
N THR A 22 -0.93 55.81 -15.03
CA THR A 22 -0.78 54.71 -16.00
C THR A 22 -1.27 53.32 -15.60
N SER A 23 -2.28 52.92 -16.31
CA SER A 23 -2.90 51.57 -16.42
C SER A 23 -1.97 50.52 -17.02
N GLY A 24 -0.78 50.33 -16.49
CA GLY A 24 0.16 49.31 -16.94
C GLY A 24 0.38 48.15 -15.98
N ASP A 25 0.28 48.39 -14.68
CA ASP A 25 0.64 47.41 -13.64
C ASP A 25 -0.43 46.37 -13.39
N GLY A 26 -1.69 46.62 -13.73
CA GLY A 26 -2.79 45.71 -13.56
C GLY A 26 -2.71 44.46 -14.47
N LEU A 27 -2.25 44.64 -15.71
CA LEU A 27 -2.18 43.54 -16.70
C LEU A 27 -1.04 42.57 -16.41
N VAL A 28 0.10 43.06 -15.91
CA VAL A 28 1.26 42.24 -15.56
C VAL A 28 0.98 41.42 -14.28
N SER A 29 0.29 42.03 -13.33
CA SER A 29 -0.11 41.36 -12.09
C SER A 29 -1.13 40.22 -12.37
N THR A 30 -2.13 40.49 -13.19
CA THR A 30 -3.17 39.50 -13.56
C THR A 30 -2.56 38.31 -14.32
N ARG A 31 -1.64 38.53 -15.26
CA ARG A 31 -0.94 37.48 -15.98
C ARG A 31 -0.10 36.59 -15.03
N ARG A 32 0.60 37.18 -14.06
CA ARG A 32 1.39 36.45 -13.06
C ARG A 32 0.51 35.59 -12.15
N VAL A 33 -0.65 36.10 -11.75
CA VAL A 33 -1.61 35.32 -10.93
C VAL A 33 -2.22 34.18 -11.72
N ILE A 34 -2.58 34.42 -12.99
CA ILE A 34 -3.11 33.34 -13.86
C ILE A 34 -2.05 32.24 -14.12
N THR A 35 -0.81 32.63 -14.42
CA THR A 35 0.26 31.65 -14.61
C THR A 35 0.59 30.89 -13.36
N ALA A 36 0.63 31.54 -12.19
CA ALA A 36 0.84 30.85 -10.90
C ALA A 36 -0.32 29.89 -10.58
N GLY A 37 -1.56 30.30 -10.86
CA GLY A 37 -2.74 29.43 -10.69
C GLY A 37 -2.74 28.23 -11.61
N LEU A 38 -2.35 28.39 -12.89
CA LEU A 38 -2.22 27.28 -13.83
C LEU A 38 -1.11 26.29 -13.43
N VAL A 39 0.05 26.79 -12.99
CA VAL A 39 1.16 25.95 -12.50
C VAL A 39 0.74 25.18 -11.25
N ALA A 40 0.06 25.82 -10.30
CA ALA A 40 -0.45 25.14 -9.10
C ALA A 40 -1.49 24.06 -9.44
N LEU A 41 -2.36 24.32 -10.42
CA LEU A 41 -3.37 23.36 -10.87
C LEU A 41 -2.74 22.15 -11.56
N THR A 42 -1.69 22.34 -12.36
CA THR A 42 -0.98 21.24 -13.03
C THR A 42 -0.19 20.41 -12.04
N LEU A 43 0.42 21.03 -11.01
CA LEU A 43 1.11 20.31 -9.94
C LEU A 43 0.14 19.48 -9.08
N ALA A 44 -1.02 20.06 -8.73
CA ALA A 44 -2.05 19.33 -7.98
C ALA A 44 -2.63 18.15 -8.78
N ALA A 45 -2.86 18.32 -10.08
CA ALA A 45 -3.31 17.23 -10.96
C ALA A 45 -2.25 16.13 -11.11
N GLY A 46 -0.96 16.48 -11.11
CA GLY A 46 0.15 15.52 -11.18
C GLY A 46 0.22 14.61 -9.94
N VAL A 47 0.06 15.19 -8.74
CA VAL A 47 0.04 14.41 -7.48
C VAL A 47 -1.15 13.46 -7.45
N SER A 48 -2.33 13.94 -7.82
CA SER A 48 -3.54 13.10 -7.85
C SER A 48 -3.45 11.96 -8.87
N ALA A 49 -2.79 12.18 -10.00
CA ALA A 49 -2.57 11.15 -11.00
C ALA A 49 -1.59 10.07 -10.50
N GLN A 50 -0.54 10.46 -9.79
CA GLN A 50 0.41 9.51 -9.20
C GLN A 50 -0.26 8.62 -8.15
N ASP A 51 -1.08 9.19 -7.27
CA ASP A 51 -1.85 8.44 -6.28
C ASP A 51 -2.87 7.49 -6.95
N TYR A 52 -3.53 7.94 -8.02
CA TYR A 52 -4.44 7.11 -8.79
C TYR A 52 -3.74 5.94 -9.47
N PHE A 53 -2.56 6.16 -10.07
CA PHE A 53 -1.76 5.09 -10.68
C PHE A 53 -1.19 4.11 -9.65
N GLN A 54 -0.78 4.58 -8.47
CA GLN A 54 -0.37 3.71 -7.37
C GLN A 54 -1.55 2.90 -6.82
N PHE A 55 -2.71 3.52 -6.71
CA PHE A 55 -3.93 2.84 -6.32
C PHE A 55 -4.33 1.75 -7.33
N GLN A 56 -4.29 2.04 -8.63
CA GLN A 56 -4.56 1.07 -9.70
C GLN A 56 -3.56 -0.10 -9.70
N ARG A 57 -2.26 0.16 -9.45
CA ARG A 57 -1.25 -0.90 -9.34
C ARG A 57 -1.51 -1.85 -8.15
N ARG A 58 -2.08 -1.36 -7.07
CA ARG A 58 -2.49 -2.17 -5.92
C ARG A 58 -3.58 -3.19 -6.25
N PHE A 59 -4.36 -2.93 -7.28
CA PHE A 59 -5.44 -3.83 -7.72
C PHE A 59 -5.09 -4.65 -8.97
N GLN A 60 -3.88 -4.52 -9.51
CA GLN A 60 -3.41 -5.47 -10.51
C GLN A 60 -3.10 -6.78 -9.79
N ARG A 61 -4.01 -7.73 -9.92
CA ARG A 61 -3.81 -9.09 -9.39
C ARG A 61 -2.60 -9.70 -10.09
N VAL A 62 -1.52 -9.89 -9.34
CA VAL A 62 -0.34 -10.60 -9.79
C VAL A 62 -0.71 -12.09 -9.90
N ALA A 63 -0.30 -12.79 -10.95
CA ALA A 63 -0.60 -14.21 -11.07
C ALA A 63 -0.01 -15.01 -9.88
N PRO A 64 -0.76 -15.96 -9.31
CA PRO A 64 -0.24 -16.79 -8.23
C PRO A 64 0.99 -17.59 -8.70
N LYS A 65 2.03 -17.55 -7.90
CA LYS A 65 3.25 -18.33 -8.13
C LYS A 65 3.11 -19.70 -7.49
N PHE A 66 2.39 -20.60 -8.16
CA PHE A 66 2.21 -21.95 -7.63
C PHE A 66 3.53 -22.68 -7.50
N ALA A 67 3.68 -23.38 -6.37
CA ALA A 67 4.81 -24.26 -6.13
C ALA A 67 4.88 -25.40 -7.15
N THR A 68 6.09 -25.78 -7.47
CA THR A 68 6.43 -26.97 -8.25
C THR A 68 7.49 -27.77 -7.51
N SER A 69 7.74 -28.99 -7.89
CA SER A 69 8.79 -29.83 -7.28
C SER A 69 10.19 -29.18 -7.32
N THR A 70 10.40 -28.20 -8.20
CA THR A 70 11.68 -27.46 -8.32
C THR A 70 11.71 -26.14 -7.55
N SER A 71 10.60 -25.77 -6.89
CA SER A 71 10.51 -24.52 -6.14
C SER A 71 11.28 -24.54 -4.81
N PHE A 72 11.66 -25.72 -4.34
CA PHE A 72 12.29 -25.90 -3.03
C PHE A 72 13.75 -26.31 -3.18
N ASP A 73 14.64 -25.41 -2.77
CA ASP A 73 16.11 -25.57 -2.84
C ASP A 73 16.74 -25.97 -1.48
N GLY A 74 15.90 -26.31 -0.50
CA GLY A 74 16.31 -26.60 0.88
C GLY A 74 16.53 -25.34 1.73
N SER A 75 16.30 -24.14 1.20
CA SER A 75 16.22 -22.91 1.97
C SER A 75 14.77 -22.67 2.45
N PHE A 76 14.59 -21.73 3.37
CA PHE A 76 13.27 -21.37 3.83
C PHE A 76 12.47 -20.71 2.71
N ASN A 77 11.28 -21.22 2.43
CA ASN A 77 10.28 -20.63 1.55
C ASN A 77 9.07 -20.16 2.35
N PHE A 78 8.55 -18.99 2.00
CA PHE A 78 7.22 -18.59 2.45
C PHE A 78 6.18 -19.28 1.58
N CYS A 79 5.29 -20.05 2.20
CA CYS A 79 4.23 -20.76 1.51
C CYS A 79 2.88 -20.16 1.90
N ARG A 80 2.17 -19.63 0.91
CA ARG A 80 0.81 -19.12 1.07
C ARG A 80 -0.21 -20.17 0.61
N LEU A 81 -1.22 -20.42 1.45
CA LEU A 81 -2.28 -21.35 1.10
C LEU A 81 -3.26 -20.73 0.11
N TYR A 82 -3.45 -21.40 -1.01
CA TYR A 82 -4.53 -21.12 -1.96
C TYR A 82 -5.81 -21.82 -1.52
N TYR A 83 -6.94 -21.10 -1.58
CA TYR A 83 -8.27 -21.65 -1.31
C TYR A 83 -9.34 -20.86 -2.05
N THR A 84 -10.54 -21.43 -2.14
CA THR A 84 -11.71 -20.73 -2.66
C THR A 84 -12.39 -19.96 -1.53
N SER A 85 -12.66 -18.67 -1.74
CA SER A 85 -13.45 -17.86 -0.80
C SER A 85 -14.94 -18.04 -1.06
N ASP A 86 -15.72 -18.21 -0.01
CA ASP A 86 -17.19 -18.32 -0.09
C ASP A 86 -17.89 -16.96 -0.14
N ARG A 87 -17.18 -15.90 0.27
CA ARG A 87 -17.67 -14.53 0.30
C ARG A 87 -16.53 -13.52 0.16
N SER A 88 -16.88 -12.27 -0.06
CA SER A 88 -15.95 -11.14 0.05
C SER A 88 -16.25 -10.35 1.30
N GLU A 89 -15.20 -9.91 2.00
CA GLU A 89 -15.30 -9.08 3.20
C GLU A 89 -14.69 -7.70 2.97
N TYR A 90 -15.08 -6.74 3.81
CA TYR A 90 -14.50 -5.40 3.75
C TYR A 90 -13.04 -5.45 4.21
N GLY A 91 -12.13 -5.11 3.30
CA GLY A 91 -10.68 -5.13 3.57
C GLY A 91 -10.00 -6.48 3.28
N GLY A 92 -10.76 -7.57 3.18
CA GLY A 92 -10.26 -8.90 2.81
C GLY A 92 -10.40 -9.20 1.32
N GLN A 93 -9.50 -10.00 0.81
CA GLN A 93 -9.49 -10.47 -0.58
C GLN A 93 -9.32 -11.99 -0.66
N GLY A 94 -9.69 -12.71 0.39
CA GLY A 94 -9.44 -14.14 0.52
C GLY A 94 -7.94 -14.45 0.57
N TRP A 95 -7.53 -15.59 0.02
CA TRP A 95 -6.12 -15.99 0.00
C TRP A 95 -5.18 -14.95 -0.64
N TRP A 96 -5.77 -13.98 -1.36
CA TRP A 96 -5.06 -12.94 -2.09
C TRP A 96 -4.72 -11.71 -1.23
N THR A 97 -5.22 -11.62 -0.01
CA THR A 97 -5.00 -10.50 0.89
C THR A 97 -3.50 -10.22 1.03
N ASP A 98 -3.12 -8.98 0.69
CA ASP A 98 -1.73 -8.48 0.72
C ASP A 98 -0.70 -9.27 -0.14
N TYR A 99 -1.17 -10.18 -0.99
CA TYR A 99 -0.31 -10.91 -1.93
C TYR A 99 0.17 -10.02 -3.08
N PRO A 100 1.44 -10.09 -3.52
CA PRO A 100 2.54 -10.87 -2.98
C PRO A 100 3.42 -10.04 -2.01
N ALA A 101 3.00 -8.83 -1.66
CA ALA A 101 3.85 -7.88 -0.92
C ALA A 101 4.15 -8.36 0.51
N ALA A 102 3.16 -8.94 1.20
CA ALA A 102 3.34 -9.46 2.54
C ALA A 102 4.36 -10.61 2.55
N ASP A 103 4.26 -11.53 1.58
CA ASP A 103 5.13 -12.70 1.45
C ASP A 103 6.59 -12.27 1.23
N ALA A 104 6.82 -11.38 0.26
CA ALA A 104 8.15 -10.84 -0.02
C ALA A 104 8.73 -10.08 1.18
N ASN A 105 7.93 -9.23 1.82
CA ASN A 105 8.35 -8.47 3.00
C ASN A 105 8.71 -9.38 4.17
N PHE A 106 7.94 -10.45 4.40
CA PHE A 106 8.26 -11.43 5.43
C PHE A 106 9.62 -12.07 5.18
N MET A 107 9.89 -12.49 3.95
CA MET A 107 11.15 -13.13 3.56
C MET A 107 12.35 -12.18 3.72
N ILE A 108 12.19 -10.92 3.32
CA ILE A 108 13.21 -9.87 3.52
C ILE A 108 13.52 -9.72 5.01
N ARG A 109 12.48 -9.57 5.85
CA ARG A 109 12.66 -9.36 7.29
C ARG A 109 13.25 -10.59 7.99
N LEU A 110 12.85 -11.79 7.58
CA LEU A 110 13.43 -13.02 8.10
C LEU A 110 14.93 -13.09 7.81
N ALA A 111 15.34 -12.77 6.57
CA ALA A 111 16.75 -12.74 6.18
C ALA A 111 17.56 -11.68 6.94
N GLU A 112 16.99 -10.48 7.14
CA GLU A 112 17.66 -9.38 7.86
C GLU A 112 17.81 -9.63 9.35
N LEU A 113 16.79 -10.21 9.98
CA LEU A 113 16.71 -10.35 11.44
C LEU A 113 17.26 -11.68 11.97
N THR A 114 17.50 -12.63 11.09
CA THR A 114 17.95 -13.98 11.48
C THR A 114 19.14 -14.45 10.64
N LYS A 115 19.67 -15.62 10.94
CA LYS A 115 20.66 -16.34 10.12
C LYS A 115 20.03 -17.39 9.20
N THR A 116 18.71 -17.36 9.08
CA THR A 116 17.99 -18.31 8.23
C THR A 116 18.31 -18.03 6.77
N ARG A 117 18.74 -19.07 6.06
CA ARG A 117 18.89 -19.00 4.62
C ARG A 117 17.50 -19.01 3.99
N VAL A 118 17.14 -17.93 3.34
CA VAL A 118 15.87 -17.79 2.61
C VAL A 118 16.08 -18.15 1.14
N SER A 119 15.07 -18.77 0.54
CA SER A 119 15.05 -19.05 -0.89
C SER A 119 15.01 -17.74 -1.69
N GLN A 120 15.69 -17.75 -2.83
CA GLN A 120 15.76 -16.61 -3.73
C GLN A 120 15.44 -17.04 -5.15
N ASP A 121 14.82 -16.14 -5.89
CA ASP A 121 14.65 -16.26 -7.33
C ASP A 121 16.01 -16.10 -8.05
N PRO A 122 16.09 -16.46 -9.34
CA PRO A 122 17.32 -16.27 -10.13
C PRO A 122 17.84 -14.83 -10.14
N ASP A 123 16.95 -13.85 -9.95
CA ASP A 123 17.30 -12.43 -9.88
C ASP A 123 17.80 -11.99 -8.50
N GLY A 124 17.85 -12.92 -7.53
CA GLY A 124 18.28 -12.67 -6.15
C GLY A 124 17.21 -12.10 -5.23
N GLU A 125 16.00 -11.95 -5.71
CA GLU A 125 14.87 -11.51 -4.89
C GLU A 125 14.34 -12.65 -4.00
N PRO A 126 13.83 -12.34 -2.79
CA PRO A 126 13.25 -13.33 -1.90
C PRO A 126 12.09 -14.08 -2.56
N ASN A 127 12.20 -15.41 -2.55
CA ASN A 127 11.21 -16.29 -3.15
C ASN A 127 10.06 -16.59 -2.18
N HIS A 128 8.85 -16.67 -2.72
CA HIS A 128 7.66 -17.15 -2.05
C HIS A 128 6.87 -18.03 -3.02
N VAL A 129 6.02 -18.89 -2.50
CA VAL A 129 5.21 -19.79 -3.32
C VAL A 129 3.78 -19.85 -2.81
N VAL A 130 2.87 -20.18 -3.71
CA VAL A 130 1.47 -20.48 -3.40
C VAL A 130 1.28 -21.99 -3.48
N VAL A 131 0.63 -22.59 -2.51
CA VAL A 131 0.34 -24.01 -2.47
C VAL A 131 -1.14 -24.28 -2.30
N SER A 132 -1.64 -25.32 -2.96
CA SER A 132 -2.97 -25.87 -2.69
C SER A 132 -2.89 -26.92 -1.59
N ALA A 133 -3.94 -27.01 -0.77
CA ALA A 133 -3.97 -27.94 0.36
C ALA A 133 -3.99 -29.42 -0.05
N ASP A 134 -4.38 -29.71 -1.28
CA ASP A 134 -4.40 -31.06 -1.87
C ASP A 134 -3.16 -31.37 -2.74
N SER A 135 -2.22 -30.41 -2.86
CA SER A 135 -1.00 -30.61 -3.64
C SER A 135 0.11 -31.31 -2.84
N PRO A 136 0.97 -32.11 -3.47
CA PRO A 136 2.10 -32.73 -2.82
C PRO A 136 3.14 -31.70 -2.32
N GLU A 137 3.27 -30.57 -2.98
CA GLU A 137 4.18 -29.48 -2.63
C GLU A 137 3.88 -28.86 -1.26
N LEU A 138 2.67 -29.03 -0.74
CA LEU A 138 2.31 -28.63 0.62
C LEU A 138 3.27 -29.21 1.66
N PHE A 139 3.74 -30.45 1.45
CA PHE A 139 4.60 -31.15 2.41
C PHE A 139 6.08 -30.72 2.36
N ASP A 140 6.46 -29.95 1.35
CA ASP A 140 7.77 -29.33 1.24
C ASP A 140 7.80 -27.94 1.91
N CYS A 141 6.63 -27.40 2.32
CA CYS A 141 6.50 -26.14 3.01
C CYS A 141 6.82 -26.28 4.49
N PRO A 142 7.88 -25.62 5.01
CA PRO A 142 8.18 -25.65 6.45
C PRO A 142 7.14 -24.87 7.27
N PHE A 143 6.44 -23.95 6.60
CA PHE A 143 5.54 -22.98 7.19
C PHE A 143 4.51 -22.57 6.12
N VAL A 144 3.24 -22.58 6.49
CA VAL A 144 2.14 -22.19 5.60
C VAL A 144 1.32 -21.11 6.25
N THR A 145 1.02 -20.03 5.49
CA THR A 145 0.08 -18.99 5.94
C THR A 145 -1.26 -19.14 5.24
N ILE A 146 -2.31 -18.83 5.97
CA ILE A 146 -3.65 -18.61 5.44
C ILE A 146 -4.11 -17.21 5.84
N GLU A 147 -4.32 -16.36 4.85
CA GLU A 147 -4.86 -15.01 5.01
C GLU A 147 -6.37 -15.03 4.85
N ASP A 148 -7.09 -14.14 5.55
CA ASP A 148 -8.54 -14.00 5.47
C ASP A 148 -9.27 -15.35 5.63
N ALA A 149 -8.79 -16.15 6.61
CA ALA A 149 -9.19 -17.54 6.81
C ALA A 149 -10.69 -17.72 7.07
N GLY A 150 -11.36 -16.65 7.55
CA GLY A 150 -12.81 -16.66 7.79
C GLY A 150 -13.66 -16.85 6.54
N THR A 151 -13.08 -16.61 5.34
CA THR A 151 -13.76 -16.78 4.05
C THR A 151 -13.44 -18.11 3.36
N ALA A 152 -12.58 -18.95 3.97
CA ALA A 152 -12.06 -20.13 3.30
C ALA A 152 -13.11 -21.24 3.18
N LEU A 153 -13.25 -21.73 1.96
CA LEU A 153 -14.06 -22.92 1.64
C LEU A 153 -13.16 -24.02 1.10
N PHE A 154 -13.05 -25.10 1.85
CA PHE A 154 -12.22 -26.24 1.49
C PHE A 154 -13.04 -27.41 0.97
N THR A 155 -12.53 -28.04 -0.07
CA THR A 155 -13.01 -29.33 -0.55
C THR A 155 -12.62 -30.46 0.43
N PRO A 156 -13.27 -31.61 0.38
CA PRO A 156 -12.86 -32.76 1.19
C PRO A 156 -11.40 -33.20 0.97
N ALA A 157 -10.87 -33.05 -0.25
CA ALA A 157 -9.48 -33.36 -0.55
C ALA A 157 -8.51 -32.39 0.13
N GLU A 158 -8.79 -31.08 0.07
CA GLU A 158 -7.99 -30.04 0.73
C GLU A 158 -8.02 -30.20 2.25
N VAL A 159 -9.16 -30.54 2.83
CA VAL A 159 -9.27 -30.84 4.28
C VAL A 159 -8.37 -32.03 4.66
N GLN A 160 -8.36 -33.09 3.86
CA GLN A 160 -7.50 -34.25 4.10
C GLN A 160 -6.02 -33.91 3.96
N GLY A 161 -5.65 -33.10 2.97
CA GLY A 161 -4.28 -32.62 2.77
C GLY A 161 -3.79 -31.79 3.97
N LEU A 162 -4.56 -30.76 4.38
CA LEU A 162 -4.24 -29.95 5.57
C LEU A 162 -4.13 -30.81 6.84
N ARG A 163 -5.07 -31.72 7.04
CA ARG A 163 -5.01 -32.66 8.17
C ARG A 163 -3.71 -33.48 8.16
N ALA A 164 -3.35 -34.03 7.00
CA ALA A 164 -2.14 -34.82 6.86
C ALA A 164 -0.88 -33.98 7.09
N TYR A 165 -0.85 -32.75 6.58
CA TYR A 165 0.23 -31.79 6.79
C TYR A 165 0.45 -31.50 8.28
N LEU A 166 -0.61 -31.15 9.00
CA LEU A 166 -0.54 -30.83 10.43
C LEU A 166 -0.14 -32.05 11.26
N LEU A 167 -0.67 -33.24 10.95
CA LEU A 167 -0.32 -34.47 11.65
C LEU A 167 1.14 -34.91 11.43
N LYS A 168 1.76 -34.48 10.32
CA LYS A 168 3.20 -34.69 10.06
C LYS A 168 4.09 -33.61 10.71
N GLY A 169 3.52 -32.69 11.46
CA GLY A 169 4.26 -31.62 12.15
C GLY A 169 4.37 -30.33 11.36
N GLY A 170 3.59 -30.17 10.30
CA GLY A 170 3.48 -28.92 9.56
C GLY A 170 2.96 -27.78 10.45
N PHE A 171 3.38 -26.57 10.15
CA PHE A 171 2.98 -25.35 10.87
C PHE A 171 2.10 -24.48 10.00
N LEU A 172 0.89 -24.15 10.48
CA LEU A 172 -0.06 -23.28 9.82
C LEU A 172 -0.25 -22.01 10.66
N TRP A 173 -0.05 -20.86 10.05
CA TRP A 173 -0.37 -19.56 10.62
C TRP A 173 -1.62 -18.99 9.93
N SER A 174 -2.61 -18.63 10.72
CA SER A 174 -3.80 -17.91 10.25
C SER A 174 -3.70 -16.45 10.63
N ASP A 175 -3.89 -15.57 9.66
CA ASP A 175 -3.94 -14.13 9.83
C ASP A 175 -5.25 -13.57 9.24
N ASP A 176 -5.62 -12.35 9.63
CA ASP A 176 -6.86 -11.67 9.20
C ASP A 176 -8.11 -12.58 9.33
N PHE A 177 -8.32 -13.05 10.53
CA PHE A 177 -9.45 -13.93 10.84
C PHE A 177 -10.64 -13.10 11.37
N TRP A 178 -11.68 -12.95 10.55
CA TRP A 178 -12.93 -12.24 10.89
C TRP A 178 -14.15 -13.15 10.88
#